data_b1f1bd091a98382cbf92c30fa145c791
#
_entry.id   b1f1bd091a98382cbf92c30fa145c791
#
_cell.length_a   1.000
_cell.length_b   1.000
_cell.length_c   1.000
_cell.angle_alpha   90.00
_cell.angle_beta   90.00
_cell.angle_gamma   90.00
#
_symmetry.space_group_name_H-M   'P 1'
#
loop_
_entity.id
_entity.type
_entity.pdbx_description
1 polymer ?
#
loop_
_entity_poly.entity_id
_entity_poly.type
_entity_poly.pdbx_seq_one_letter_code
_entity_poly.pdbx_strand_id
1 'polypeptide(L)'
;MSAIPMEDYESIEALENVNVVYGSPVTNQSVFIQTANVPDARVRQAMLYAINREQILNELLSGHGEVIDGFLSSASPFFDETITPVPYDPEKAKSLLEEAGWDGSQTLRFYVNSGDPTFVNAASIIAAQWAAVGIKAEIQTVDFATLMSISGSEDYDVLAVQYTYAPVD
;
A
#
# COMPACT_ATOMS: atom_id res chain seq x y z
N MET A 1 5.91 -25.65 -2.50
CA MET A 1 6.76 -24.75 -1.73
C MET A 1 5.84 -23.92 -0.85
N SER A 2 6.03 -23.92 0.45
CA SER A 2 5.34 -23.00 1.35
C SER A 2 6.11 -21.68 1.34
N ALA A 3 5.41 -20.56 1.28
CA ALA A 3 6.03 -19.25 1.47
C ALA A 3 6.62 -19.19 2.89
N ILE A 4 7.82 -18.65 3.00
CA ILE A 4 8.47 -18.40 4.29
C ILE A 4 7.93 -17.07 4.80
N PRO A 5 7.55 -16.94 6.09
CA PRO A 5 7.21 -15.65 6.67
C PRO A 5 8.40 -14.68 6.56
N MET A 6 8.12 -13.40 6.30
CA MET A 6 9.18 -12.39 6.11
C MET A 6 10.06 -12.23 7.35
N GLU A 7 9.49 -12.36 8.53
CA GLU A 7 10.19 -12.31 9.83
C GLU A 7 11.25 -13.40 10.01
N ASP A 8 11.14 -14.51 9.26
CA ASP A 8 12.06 -15.63 9.33
C ASP A 8 13.20 -15.55 8.29
N TYR A 9 13.17 -14.62 7.35
CA TYR A 9 14.12 -14.57 6.23
C TYR A 9 15.56 -14.46 6.69
N GLU A 10 15.90 -13.50 7.55
CA GLU A 10 17.27 -13.32 8.05
C GLU A 10 17.78 -14.54 8.80
N SER A 11 16.92 -15.18 9.59
CA SER A 11 17.29 -16.38 10.35
C SER A 11 17.53 -17.59 9.45
N ILE A 12 16.80 -17.70 8.36
CA ILE A 12 16.92 -18.78 7.39
C ILE A 12 18.13 -18.58 6.48
N GLU A 13 18.38 -17.33 6.03
CA GLU A 13 19.57 -16.99 5.25
C GLU A 13 20.89 -17.25 6.02
N ALA A 14 20.85 -17.11 7.33
CA ALA A 14 22.02 -17.39 8.19
C ALA A 14 22.35 -18.88 8.33
N LEU A 15 21.53 -19.80 7.83
CA LEU A 15 21.77 -21.24 7.90
C LEU A 15 22.78 -21.68 6.84
N GLU A 16 23.87 -22.33 7.25
CA GLU A 16 24.98 -22.74 6.35
C GLU A 16 24.59 -23.71 5.21
N ASN A 17 23.47 -24.44 5.35
CA ASN A 17 23.02 -25.44 4.40
C ASN A 17 21.72 -25.07 3.64
N VAL A 18 21.33 -23.81 3.67
CA VAL A 18 20.12 -23.31 3.01
C VAL A 18 20.52 -22.32 1.92
N ASN A 19 19.93 -22.48 0.75
CA ASN A 19 20.04 -21.49 -0.32
C ASN A 19 18.68 -20.82 -0.48
N VAL A 20 18.59 -19.55 -0.12
CA VAL A 20 17.38 -18.75 -0.30
C VAL A 20 17.38 -18.16 -1.70
N VAL A 21 16.33 -18.43 -2.46
CA VAL A 21 16.15 -17.89 -3.81
C VAL A 21 14.91 -16.99 -3.79
N TYR A 22 15.10 -15.71 -4.07
CA TYR A 22 14.03 -14.74 -4.24
C TYR A 22 13.47 -14.85 -5.64
N GLY A 23 12.16 -15.07 -5.74
CA GLY A 23 11.47 -15.02 -7.03
C GLY A 23 11.22 -13.56 -7.47
N SER A 24 10.92 -13.38 -8.75
CA SER A 24 10.45 -12.08 -9.24
C SER A 24 9.16 -11.67 -8.53
N PRO A 25 9.00 -10.40 -8.16
CA PRO A 25 7.76 -9.91 -7.54
C PRO A 25 6.60 -10.03 -8.53
N VAL A 26 5.62 -10.86 -8.17
CA VAL A 26 4.39 -11.06 -8.96
C VAL A 26 3.16 -10.50 -8.26
N THR A 27 3.36 -9.88 -7.10
CA THR A 27 2.31 -9.38 -6.25
C THR A 27 2.48 -7.88 -6.06
N ASN A 28 1.42 -7.13 -6.37
CA ASN A 28 1.35 -5.70 -6.11
C ASN A 28 0.42 -5.45 -4.92
N GLN A 29 0.92 -4.71 -3.93
CA GLN A 29 0.15 -4.22 -2.80
C GLN A 29 -0.29 -2.79 -3.08
N SER A 30 -1.59 -2.56 -3.11
CA SER A 30 -2.18 -1.29 -3.52
C SER A 30 -3.20 -0.77 -2.51
N VAL A 31 -3.31 0.54 -2.46
CA VAL A 31 -4.36 1.24 -1.72
C VAL A 31 -5.28 1.93 -2.73
N PHE A 32 -6.55 1.53 -2.73
CA PHE A 32 -7.58 2.15 -3.56
C PHE A 32 -8.34 3.21 -2.77
N ILE A 33 -8.54 4.36 -3.39
CA ILE A 33 -9.33 5.45 -2.83
C ILE A 33 -10.59 5.58 -3.65
N GLN A 34 -11.76 5.47 -3.00
CA GLN A 34 -13.05 5.64 -3.67
C GLN A 34 -13.26 7.10 -4.07
N THR A 35 -13.32 7.34 -5.36
CA THR A 35 -13.39 8.70 -5.90
C THR A 35 -14.74 9.38 -5.64
N ALA A 36 -15.80 8.61 -5.41
CA ALA A 36 -17.10 9.17 -5.02
C ALA A 36 -17.06 9.77 -3.61
N ASN A 37 -16.27 9.19 -2.70
CA ASN A 37 -16.16 9.60 -1.30
C ASN A 37 -15.00 10.58 -1.04
N VAL A 38 -13.97 10.53 -1.90
CA VAL A 38 -12.83 11.48 -1.91
C VAL A 38 -12.74 12.10 -3.33
N PRO A 39 -13.67 12.98 -3.72
CA PRO A 39 -13.80 13.42 -5.11
C PRO A 39 -12.69 14.38 -5.56
N ASP A 40 -12.10 15.16 -4.65
CA ASP A 40 -11.05 16.10 -5.01
C ASP A 40 -9.72 15.38 -5.28
N ALA A 41 -9.20 15.53 -6.51
CA ALA A 41 -7.95 14.91 -6.91
C ALA A 41 -6.74 15.40 -6.10
N ARG A 42 -6.77 16.65 -5.60
CA ARG A 42 -5.71 17.22 -4.78
C ARG A 42 -5.60 16.50 -3.43
N VAL A 43 -6.76 16.13 -2.83
CA VAL A 43 -6.80 15.34 -1.60
C VAL A 43 -6.21 13.96 -1.84
N ARG A 44 -6.57 13.27 -2.95
CA ARG A 44 -6.00 11.97 -3.28
C ARG A 44 -4.49 12.03 -3.58
N GLN A 45 -4.04 13.11 -4.23
CA GLN A 45 -2.60 13.36 -4.41
C GLN A 45 -1.89 13.61 -3.07
N ALA A 46 -2.50 14.39 -2.18
CA ALA A 46 -1.97 14.60 -0.84
C ALA A 46 -1.83 13.29 -0.06
N MET A 47 -2.83 12.41 -0.14
CA MET A 47 -2.77 11.07 0.45
C MET A 47 -1.55 10.28 -0.06
N LEU A 48 -1.23 10.36 -1.35
CA LEU A 48 -0.08 9.68 -1.94
C LEU A 48 1.24 10.31 -1.47
N TYR A 49 1.38 11.64 -1.52
CA TYR A 49 2.58 12.35 -1.05
C TYR A 49 2.85 12.14 0.45
N ALA A 50 1.82 11.89 1.24
CA ALA A 50 1.93 11.67 2.68
C ALA A 50 2.44 10.28 3.06
N ILE A 51 2.53 9.31 2.13
CA ILE A 51 2.96 7.94 2.42
C ILE A 51 4.45 7.77 2.13
N ASN A 52 5.23 7.43 3.17
CA ASN A 52 6.62 7.00 3.01
C ASN A 52 6.64 5.50 2.67
N ARG A 53 6.54 5.18 1.38
CA ARG A 53 6.48 3.80 0.88
C ARG A 53 7.79 3.05 1.07
N GLU A 54 8.93 3.76 1.00
CA GLU A 54 10.24 3.19 1.28
C GLU A 54 10.36 2.75 2.75
N GLN A 55 9.80 3.51 3.68
CA GLN A 55 9.75 3.10 5.09
C GLN A 55 8.95 1.80 5.24
N ILE A 56 7.76 1.72 4.62
CA ILE A 56 6.91 0.52 4.66
C ILE A 56 7.66 -0.68 4.07
N LEU A 57 8.31 -0.51 2.92
CA LEU A 57 9.11 -1.54 2.27
C LEU A 57 10.22 -2.07 3.19
N ASN A 58 10.96 -1.16 3.82
CA ASN A 58 12.08 -1.53 4.68
C ASN A 58 11.61 -2.16 6.00
N GLU A 59 10.60 -1.61 6.66
CA GLU A 59 10.14 -2.08 7.97
C GLU A 59 9.34 -3.39 7.91
N LEU A 60 8.53 -3.58 6.87
CA LEU A 60 7.65 -4.74 6.79
C LEU A 60 8.12 -5.82 5.83
N LEU A 61 8.97 -5.48 4.87
CA LEU A 61 9.44 -6.40 3.83
C LEU A 61 10.96 -6.51 3.80
N SER A 62 11.68 -5.97 4.80
CA SER A 62 13.15 -5.99 4.89
C SER A 62 13.84 -5.52 3.60
N GLY A 63 13.21 -4.60 2.88
CA GLY A 63 13.70 -4.10 1.59
C GLY A 63 13.46 -5.03 0.39
N HIS A 64 12.79 -6.17 0.58
CA HIS A 64 12.48 -7.10 -0.51
C HIS A 64 11.25 -6.65 -1.29
N GLY A 65 11.47 -5.93 -2.38
CA GLY A 65 10.43 -5.39 -3.25
C GLY A 65 10.86 -4.10 -3.92
N GLU A 66 9.91 -3.42 -4.49
CA GLU A 66 10.12 -2.11 -5.13
C GLU A 66 8.91 -1.20 -4.94
N VAL A 67 9.15 0.10 -4.87
CA VAL A 67 8.08 1.10 -4.87
C VAL A 67 7.74 1.44 -6.32
N ILE A 68 6.47 1.28 -6.69
CA ILE A 68 5.99 1.55 -8.05
C ILE A 68 4.74 2.43 -8.01
N ASP A 69 4.49 3.20 -9.07
CA ASP A 69 3.25 3.95 -9.30
C ASP A 69 2.42 3.37 -10.46
N GLY A 70 2.79 2.19 -10.92
CA GLY A 70 2.06 1.40 -11.91
C GLY A 70 1.56 0.07 -11.35
N PHE A 71 0.86 -0.69 -12.19
CA PHE A 71 0.42 -2.04 -11.81
C PHE A 71 1.48 -3.12 -12.05
N LEU A 72 2.52 -2.80 -12.83
CA LEU A 72 3.54 -3.75 -13.24
C LEU A 72 4.86 -3.44 -12.57
N SER A 73 5.53 -4.47 -12.07
CA SER A 73 6.87 -4.39 -11.51
C SER A 73 7.93 -4.30 -12.62
N SER A 74 9.15 -3.90 -12.24
CA SER A 74 10.30 -3.84 -13.15
C SER A 74 10.64 -5.20 -13.79
N ALA A 75 10.17 -6.32 -13.21
CA ALA A 75 10.32 -7.65 -13.77
C ALA A 75 9.38 -7.92 -14.97
N SER A 76 8.38 -7.06 -15.20
CA SER A 76 7.46 -7.21 -16.33
C SER A 76 8.06 -6.68 -17.62
N PRO A 77 7.93 -7.39 -18.77
CA PRO A 77 8.34 -6.85 -20.06
C PRO A 77 7.51 -5.64 -20.53
N PHE A 78 6.41 -5.35 -19.85
CA PHE A 78 5.53 -4.21 -20.12
C PHE A 78 5.70 -3.08 -19.08
N PHE A 79 6.73 -3.15 -18.25
CA PHE A 79 7.05 -2.10 -17.29
C PHE A 79 7.46 -0.82 -18.03
N ASP A 80 6.89 0.30 -17.62
CA ASP A 80 7.22 1.61 -18.19
C ASP A 80 8.22 2.34 -17.27
N GLU A 81 9.49 2.34 -17.67
CA GLU A 81 10.59 2.99 -16.94
C GLU A 81 10.44 4.52 -16.86
N THR A 82 9.55 5.13 -17.62
CA THR A 82 9.30 6.56 -17.58
C THR A 82 8.41 6.97 -16.41
N ILE A 83 7.70 6.02 -15.81
CA ILE A 83 6.88 6.25 -14.61
C ILE A 83 7.79 6.19 -13.39
N THR A 84 8.08 7.36 -12.83
CA THR A 84 8.85 7.46 -11.58
C THR A 84 7.92 7.55 -10.38
N PRO A 85 8.19 6.81 -9.29
CA PRO A 85 7.37 6.86 -8.09
C PRO A 85 7.28 8.27 -7.51
N VAL A 86 6.08 8.68 -7.12
CA VAL A 86 5.84 9.94 -6.42
C VAL A 86 6.62 9.92 -5.10
N PRO A 87 7.47 10.92 -4.82
CA PRO A 87 8.27 10.93 -3.61
C PRO A 87 7.40 11.18 -2.36
N TYR A 88 7.88 10.71 -1.21
CA TYR A 88 7.33 11.13 0.07
C TYR A 88 7.60 12.61 0.31
N ASP A 89 6.54 13.42 0.42
CA ASP A 89 6.62 14.86 0.66
C ASP A 89 5.40 15.33 1.49
N PRO A 90 5.48 15.24 2.82
CA PRO A 90 4.37 15.64 3.69
C PRO A 90 4.06 17.13 3.65
N GLU A 91 5.02 17.99 3.29
CA GLU A 91 4.77 19.42 3.16
C GLU A 91 3.97 19.71 1.87
N LYS A 92 4.29 19.02 0.79
CA LYS A 92 3.46 19.06 -0.43
C LYS A 92 2.06 18.52 -0.18
N ALA A 93 1.93 17.46 0.61
CA ALA A 93 0.63 16.91 1.01
C ALA A 93 -0.22 17.95 1.75
N LYS A 94 0.35 18.64 2.75
CA LYS A 94 -0.33 19.71 3.48
C LYS A 94 -0.76 20.87 2.58
N SER A 95 0.12 21.31 1.68
CA SER A 95 -0.20 22.36 0.70
C SER A 95 -1.39 21.99 -0.18
N LEU A 96 -1.43 20.76 -0.69
CA LEU A 96 -2.53 20.26 -1.51
C LEU A 96 -3.85 20.16 -0.74
N LEU A 97 -3.81 19.78 0.54
CA LEU A 97 -4.99 19.75 1.41
C LEU A 97 -5.52 21.15 1.68
N GLU A 98 -4.65 22.12 1.92
CA GLU A 98 -5.02 23.52 2.09
C GLU A 98 -5.65 24.10 0.80
N GLU A 99 -5.02 23.87 -0.35
CA GLU A 99 -5.55 24.28 -1.67
C GLU A 99 -6.92 23.63 -1.99
N ALA A 100 -7.14 22.39 -1.51
CA ALA A 100 -8.41 21.69 -1.66
C ALA A 100 -9.49 22.17 -0.67
N GLY A 101 -9.12 22.95 0.35
CA GLY A 101 -10.03 23.33 1.44
C GLY A 101 -10.38 22.15 2.35
N TRP A 102 -9.48 21.17 2.49
CA TRP A 102 -9.67 20.03 3.38
C TRP A 102 -9.64 20.46 4.84
N ASP A 103 -10.75 20.30 5.55
CA ASP A 103 -10.89 20.73 6.95
C ASP A 103 -10.59 19.61 7.98
N GLY A 104 -10.29 18.39 7.50
CA GLY A 104 -10.04 17.23 8.36
C GLY A 104 -11.26 16.75 9.15
N SER A 105 -12.47 17.19 8.81
CA SER A 105 -13.70 16.78 9.50
C SER A 105 -14.11 15.34 9.15
N GLN A 106 -13.81 14.90 7.92
CA GLN A 106 -14.10 13.55 7.46
C GLN A 106 -13.11 12.55 8.05
N THR A 107 -13.61 11.43 8.56
CA THR A 107 -12.82 10.25 8.91
C THR A 107 -13.04 9.19 7.87
N LEU A 108 -11.96 8.76 7.19
CA LEU A 108 -12.02 7.77 6.11
C LEU A 108 -12.09 6.36 6.68
N ARG A 109 -13.01 5.54 6.17
CA ARG A 109 -13.07 4.09 6.48
C ARG A 109 -12.02 3.37 5.65
N PHE A 110 -11.02 2.79 6.31
CA PHE A 110 -9.91 2.12 5.67
C PHE A 110 -9.98 0.61 5.90
N TYR A 111 -10.47 -0.12 4.91
CA TYR A 111 -10.68 -1.57 4.99
C TYR A 111 -9.43 -2.36 4.61
N VAL A 112 -9.12 -3.38 5.44
CA VAL A 112 -7.97 -4.27 5.28
C VAL A 112 -8.35 -5.72 5.58
N ASN A 113 -7.72 -6.66 4.87
CA ASN A 113 -7.88 -8.09 5.18
C ASN A 113 -7.21 -8.43 6.52
N SER A 114 -8.00 -8.92 7.48
CA SER A 114 -7.51 -9.37 8.80
C SER A 114 -6.61 -10.61 8.74
N GLY A 115 -6.69 -11.38 7.66
CA GLY A 115 -5.86 -12.57 7.44
C GLY A 115 -4.44 -12.26 6.94
N ASP A 116 -4.10 -10.98 6.74
CA ASP A 116 -2.77 -10.54 6.29
C ASP A 116 -2.18 -9.52 7.27
N PRO A 117 -1.34 -9.96 8.23
CA PRO A 117 -0.72 -9.07 9.21
C PRO A 117 0.15 -7.96 8.58
N THR A 118 0.79 -8.24 7.45
CA THR A 118 1.64 -7.27 6.74
C THR A 118 0.78 -6.09 6.25
N PHE A 119 -0.39 -6.36 5.67
CA PHE A 119 -1.33 -5.32 5.27
C PHE A 119 -1.89 -4.53 6.45
N VAL A 120 -2.23 -5.20 7.55
CA VAL A 120 -2.74 -4.53 8.76
C VAL A 120 -1.69 -3.58 9.33
N ASN A 121 -0.43 -4.01 9.38
CA ASN A 121 0.68 -3.18 9.83
C ASN A 121 0.93 -2.02 8.85
N ALA A 122 0.94 -2.27 7.54
CA ALA A 122 1.09 -1.22 6.52
C ALA A 122 -0.02 -0.17 6.63
N ALA A 123 -1.28 -0.59 6.79
CA ALA A 123 -2.40 0.33 6.99
C ALA A 123 -2.24 1.19 8.24
N SER A 124 -1.69 0.61 9.33
CA SER A 124 -1.42 1.34 10.57
C SER A 124 -0.36 2.42 10.38
N ILE A 125 0.71 2.12 9.64
CA ILE A 125 1.76 3.10 9.29
C ILE A 125 1.15 4.20 8.40
N ILE A 126 0.39 3.82 7.35
CA ILE A 126 -0.26 4.76 6.43
C ILE A 126 -1.21 5.68 7.19
N ALA A 127 -2.08 5.15 8.05
CA ALA A 127 -3.02 5.94 8.81
C ALA A 127 -2.32 6.94 9.75
N ALA A 128 -1.19 6.55 10.36
CA ALA A 128 -0.37 7.45 11.19
C ALA A 128 0.28 8.56 10.36
N GLN A 129 0.80 8.25 9.16
CA GLN A 129 1.38 9.23 8.25
C GLN A 129 0.32 10.20 7.71
N TRP A 130 -0.87 9.72 7.37
CA TRP A 130 -2.00 10.56 7.00
C TRP A 130 -2.45 11.48 8.14
N ALA A 131 -2.50 10.97 9.37
CA ALA A 131 -2.85 11.79 10.54
C ALA A 131 -1.85 12.94 10.75
N ALA A 132 -0.56 12.74 10.45
CA ALA A 132 0.48 13.77 10.56
C ALA A 132 0.28 14.95 9.58
N VAL A 133 -0.50 14.77 8.52
CA VAL A 133 -0.86 15.82 7.55
C VAL A 133 -2.32 16.27 7.67
N GLY A 134 -3.09 15.76 8.64
CA GLY A 134 -4.47 16.17 8.90
C GLY A 134 -5.55 15.35 8.20
N ILE A 135 -5.21 14.15 7.72
CA ILE A 135 -6.17 13.18 7.17
C ILE A 135 -6.42 12.10 8.23
N LYS A 136 -7.69 11.93 8.63
CA LYS A 136 -8.08 10.90 9.60
C LYS A 136 -8.54 9.64 8.86
N ALA A 137 -8.02 8.48 9.26
CA ALA A 137 -8.46 7.19 8.76
C ALA A 137 -8.71 6.23 9.92
N GLU A 138 -9.83 5.51 9.87
CA GLU A 138 -10.18 4.47 10.81
C GLU A 138 -10.03 3.11 10.13
N ILE A 139 -9.13 2.28 10.65
CA ILE A 139 -8.82 0.96 10.08
C ILE A 139 -9.93 -0.01 10.49
N GLN A 140 -10.53 -0.64 9.48
CA GLN A 140 -11.56 -1.66 9.60
C GLN A 140 -10.98 -3.00 9.11
N THR A 141 -10.63 -3.88 10.05
CA THR A 141 -10.15 -5.22 9.70
C THR A 141 -11.31 -6.16 9.46
N VAL A 142 -11.38 -6.76 8.28
CA VAL A 142 -12.44 -7.71 7.89
C VAL A 142 -11.83 -8.96 7.27
N ASP A 143 -12.59 -10.06 7.21
CA ASP A 143 -12.15 -11.24 6.46
C ASP A 143 -12.14 -10.98 4.94
N PHE A 144 -11.43 -11.84 4.20
CA PHE A 144 -11.25 -11.67 2.75
C PHE A 144 -12.57 -11.66 1.96
N ALA A 145 -13.54 -12.49 2.34
CA ALA A 145 -14.83 -12.56 1.64
C ALA A 145 -15.63 -11.25 1.84
N THR A 146 -15.63 -10.73 3.05
CA THR A 146 -16.21 -9.43 3.39
C THR A 146 -15.50 -8.30 2.64
N LEU A 147 -14.15 -8.31 2.59
CA LEU A 147 -13.37 -7.32 1.83
C LEU A 147 -13.75 -7.30 0.36
N MET A 148 -13.89 -8.47 -0.27
CA MET A 148 -14.31 -8.58 -1.67
C MET A 148 -15.74 -8.10 -1.90
N SER A 149 -16.66 -8.35 -0.96
CA SER A 149 -18.02 -7.83 -1.00
C SER A 149 -18.04 -6.28 -0.92
N ILE A 150 -17.25 -5.70 -0.02
CA ILE A 150 -17.10 -4.24 0.12
C ILE A 150 -16.53 -3.64 -1.16
N SER A 151 -15.48 -4.25 -1.72
CA SER A 151 -14.87 -3.83 -2.99
C SER A 151 -15.90 -3.81 -4.13
N GLY A 152 -16.74 -4.83 -4.22
CA GLY A 152 -17.78 -4.93 -5.26
C GLY A 152 -18.98 -3.98 -5.05
N SER A 153 -19.24 -3.57 -3.81
CA SER A 153 -20.33 -2.65 -3.47
C SER A 153 -19.93 -1.17 -3.59
N GLU A 154 -18.62 -0.89 -3.70
CA GLU A 154 -18.05 0.46 -3.67
C GLU A 154 -18.32 1.24 -2.38
N ASP A 155 -18.80 0.57 -1.32
CA ASP A 155 -19.09 1.19 -0.01
C ASP A 155 -17.86 1.21 0.90
N TYR A 156 -16.85 1.94 0.47
CA TYR A 156 -15.61 2.20 1.22
C TYR A 156 -15.07 3.58 0.89
N ASP A 157 -14.16 4.08 1.70
CA ASP A 157 -13.42 5.29 1.38
C ASP A 157 -12.00 4.92 0.92
N VAL A 158 -11.40 3.96 1.61
CA VAL A 158 -10.07 3.41 1.31
C VAL A 158 -10.09 1.88 1.44
N LEU A 159 -9.44 1.20 0.53
CA LEU A 159 -9.35 -0.26 0.50
C LEU A 159 -7.90 -0.70 0.23
N ALA A 160 -7.32 -1.52 1.12
CA ALA A 160 -6.05 -2.17 0.85
C ALA A 160 -6.28 -3.50 0.15
N VAL A 161 -5.69 -3.68 -1.02
CA VAL A 161 -5.83 -4.90 -1.83
C VAL A 161 -4.50 -5.35 -2.39
N GLN A 162 -4.42 -6.65 -2.59
CA GLN A 162 -3.29 -7.31 -3.22
C GLN A 162 -3.72 -7.85 -4.59
N TYR A 163 -2.93 -7.55 -5.61
CA TYR A 163 -3.06 -8.16 -6.92
C TYR A 163 -1.88 -9.06 -7.20
N THR A 164 -2.18 -10.24 -7.67
CA THR A 164 -1.16 -11.15 -8.20
C THR A 164 -1.37 -11.24 -9.72
N TYR A 165 -0.33 -10.96 -10.49
CA TYR A 165 -0.38 -11.19 -11.93
C TYR A 165 0.40 -12.45 -12.26
N ALA A 166 -0.17 -13.20 -13.22
CA ALA A 166 0.59 -14.29 -13.81
C ALA A 166 1.76 -13.71 -14.62
N PRO A 167 2.97 -14.26 -14.49
CA PRO A 167 4.02 -13.94 -15.45
C PRO A 167 3.48 -14.22 -16.86
N VAL A 168 3.70 -13.28 -17.77
CA VAL A 168 3.37 -13.50 -19.18
C VAL A 168 4.55 -14.27 -19.76
N ASP A 169 4.34 -15.57 -20.02
CA ASP A 169 5.29 -16.45 -20.72
C ASP A 169 5.46 -16.03 -22.18
#